data_8181387ca20dd58afc22e3136dcebdaa
#
_entry.id   8181387ca20dd58afc22e3136dcebdaa
#
_cell.length_a   1.000
_cell.length_b   1.000
_cell.length_c   1.000
_cell.angle_alpha   90.00
_cell.angle_beta   90.00
_cell.angle_gamma   90.00
#
_symmetry.space_group_name_H-M   'P 1'
#
loop_
_entity.id
_entity.type
_entity.pdbx_description
1 polymer ?
#
loop_
_entity_poly.entity_id
_entity_poly.type
_entity_poly.pdbx_seq_one_letter_code
_entity_poly.pdbx_strand_id
1 'polypeptide(L)'
;MEKGVFTSRKCGAFLVTLTIILLMLLLAGCGGAPAPQSAASEQKLAIRVATDYRNDSIGYQQLQDFARLLQEKSENTIVVKLYSTGEWSQPDSFIDYVKLGSVEMVCLEPAEMNQLQPAYALYQQPYLFDSLQAVERYISGEAGSKALRTLPQSYYGVGFVPDGYQYLMDDGQPQWLSYGELKQKGQTKALGDAVVYDLRAIYSLQPLVTLQSWWDELSQEQQTWIQESFAEALTASFAQQADKDPAQTLLSSGVVFQDNATPGWQSYSGLYLNQRENYFAEHSDSLTAYWRPVVAEPPASGEEDEAP
;
A
#
# COMPACT_ATOMS: atom_id res chain seq x y z
N MET A 1 -71.74 55.11 -66.02
CA MET A 1 -70.30 55.16 -65.71
C MET A 1 -70.11 55.15 -64.21
N GLU A 2 -69.95 54.01 -63.61
CA GLU A 2 -69.58 53.94 -62.18
C GLU A 2 -68.58 52.80 -62.02
N LYS A 3 -67.42 53.14 -61.52
CA LYS A 3 -66.31 52.21 -61.25
C LYS A 3 -66.50 51.68 -59.83
N GLY A 4 -66.76 50.38 -59.73
CA GLY A 4 -66.77 49.69 -58.42
C GLY A 4 -65.37 49.58 -57.82
N VAL A 5 -65.17 50.07 -56.62
CA VAL A 5 -63.98 49.88 -55.79
C VAL A 5 -64.10 48.54 -55.10
N PHE A 6 -63.36 47.56 -55.51
CA PHE A 6 -63.31 46.24 -54.89
C PHE A 6 -62.39 46.27 -53.67
N THR A 7 -62.89 46.05 -52.50
CA THR A 7 -62.27 46.23 -51.22
C THR A 7 -61.20 45.20 -50.92
N SER A 8 -59.93 45.64 -50.80
CA SER A 8 -58.71 44.89 -50.44
C SER A 8 -58.67 44.46 -49.00
N ARG A 9 -59.78 44.34 -48.25
CA ARG A 9 -59.70 44.03 -46.79
C ARG A 9 -59.67 42.53 -46.42
N LYS A 10 -60.01 41.64 -47.30
CA LYS A 10 -60.04 40.17 -46.98
C LYS A 10 -58.70 39.43 -47.21
N CYS A 11 -57.82 40.00 -47.99
CA CYS A 11 -56.51 39.34 -48.28
C CYS A 11 -55.51 39.55 -47.16
N GLY A 12 -55.55 40.65 -46.40
CA GLY A 12 -54.67 40.93 -45.28
C GLY A 12 -54.93 40.05 -44.05
N ALA A 13 -56.23 39.75 -43.78
CA ALA A 13 -56.53 38.89 -42.65
C ALA A 13 -56.13 37.41 -42.84
N PHE A 14 -56.18 36.94 -44.09
CA PHE A 14 -55.72 35.56 -44.42
C PHE A 14 -54.23 35.41 -44.36
N LEU A 15 -53.48 36.44 -44.75
CA LEU A 15 -51.95 36.43 -44.66
C LEU A 15 -51.47 36.50 -43.17
N VAL A 16 -52.17 37.29 -42.34
CA VAL A 16 -51.80 37.39 -40.91
C VAL A 16 -52.12 36.09 -40.14
N THR A 17 -53.29 35.45 -40.46
CA THR A 17 -53.58 34.14 -39.85
C THR A 17 -52.66 33.03 -40.30
N LEU A 18 -52.22 33.03 -41.59
CA LEU A 18 -51.32 32.05 -42.11
C LEU A 18 -49.90 32.21 -41.48
N THR A 19 -49.45 33.46 -41.29
CA THR A 19 -48.14 33.74 -40.60
C THR A 19 -48.14 33.37 -39.11
N ILE A 20 -49.28 33.57 -38.41
CA ILE A 20 -49.42 33.17 -36.99
C ILE A 20 -49.43 31.63 -36.87
N ILE A 21 -50.10 30.92 -37.76
CA ILE A 21 -50.11 29.44 -37.78
C ILE A 21 -48.71 28.89 -38.12
N LEU A 22 -47.99 29.52 -39.08
CA LEU A 22 -46.61 29.11 -39.41
C LEU A 22 -45.63 29.40 -38.25
N LEU A 23 -45.84 30.50 -37.51
CA LEU A 23 -45.03 30.85 -36.35
C LEU A 23 -45.32 29.90 -35.16
N MET A 24 -46.58 29.46 -34.98
CA MET A 24 -46.91 28.44 -33.95
C MET A 24 -46.38 27.04 -34.30
N LEU A 25 -46.33 26.68 -35.56
CA LEU A 25 -45.70 25.41 -36.02
C LEU A 25 -44.19 25.40 -35.85
N LEU A 26 -43.52 26.55 -35.92
CA LEU A 26 -42.09 26.68 -35.64
C LEU A 26 -41.80 26.62 -34.14
N LEU A 27 -42.71 26.99 -33.26
CA LEU A 27 -42.55 26.88 -31.80
C LEU A 27 -42.89 25.50 -31.25
N ALA A 28 -43.66 24.69 -31.96
CA ALA A 28 -44.01 23.31 -31.57
C ALA A 28 -42.87 22.29 -31.94
N GLY A 29 -41.85 22.70 -32.72
CA GLY A 29 -40.75 21.86 -33.15
C GLY A 29 -39.61 21.74 -32.14
N CYS A 30 -39.62 22.45 -30.99
CA CYS A 30 -38.66 22.31 -29.89
C CYS A 30 -39.18 21.43 -28.75
N GLY A 31 -39.87 20.34 -29.05
CA GLY A 31 -39.98 19.20 -28.16
C GLY A 31 -38.61 18.49 -28.18
N GLY A 32 -37.65 19.00 -27.40
CA GLY A 32 -36.41 18.33 -27.19
C GLY A 32 -36.71 16.93 -26.68
N ALA A 33 -36.31 15.91 -27.43
CA ALA A 33 -36.09 14.60 -26.87
C ALA A 33 -35.29 14.81 -25.58
N PRO A 34 -35.61 14.12 -24.45
CA PRO A 34 -34.76 14.20 -23.31
C PRO A 34 -33.36 13.89 -23.81
N ALA A 35 -32.44 14.86 -23.70
CA ALA A 35 -31.02 14.59 -23.92
C ALA A 35 -30.73 13.33 -23.13
N PRO A 36 -30.01 12.33 -23.72
CA PRO A 36 -29.56 11.23 -22.94
C PRO A 36 -28.88 11.86 -21.73
N GLN A 37 -29.43 11.59 -20.53
CA GLN A 37 -28.77 11.96 -19.30
C GLN A 37 -27.34 11.42 -19.51
N SER A 38 -26.42 12.33 -19.71
CA SER A 38 -25.00 12.03 -19.61
C SER A 38 -24.89 11.30 -18.28
N ALA A 39 -24.69 9.98 -18.35
CA ALA A 39 -24.35 9.24 -17.16
C ALA A 39 -23.23 10.09 -16.56
N ALA A 40 -23.50 10.69 -15.42
CA ALA A 40 -22.48 11.41 -14.69
C ALA A 40 -21.33 10.43 -14.65
N SER A 41 -20.23 10.75 -15.30
CA SER A 41 -19.03 9.93 -15.20
C SER A 41 -18.75 9.91 -13.71
N GLU A 42 -19.07 8.80 -13.04
CA GLU A 42 -18.75 8.62 -11.65
C GLU A 42 -17.28 8.98 -11.54
N GLN A 43 -17.02 10.07 -10.81
CA GLN A 43 -15.68 10.62 -10.70
C GLN A 43 -14.87 9.58 -9.93
N LYS A 44 -14.05 8.82 -10.65
CA LYS A 44 -13.24 7.77 -10.05
C LYS A 44 -12.32 8.39 -9.02
N LEU A 45 -12.31 7.83 -7.81
CA LEU A 45 -11.32 8.16 -6.80
C LEU A 45 -9.97 7.55 -7.23
N ALA A 46 -8.99 8.39 -7.46
CA ALA A 46 -7.63 7.94 -7.74
C ALA A 46 -6.81 8.00 -6.44
N ILE A 47 -6.28 6.85 -6.01
CA ILE A 47 -5.37 6.73 -4.87
C ILE A 47 -3.96 6.50 -5.42
N ARG A 48 -3.07 7.46 -5.19
CA ARG A 48 -1.65 7.35 -5.53
C ARG A 48 -0.90 6.87 -4.29
N VAL A 49 -0.10 5.82 -4.47
CA VAL A 49 0.72 5.24 -3.39
C VAL A 49 2.17 5.32 -3.79
N ALA A 50 3.00 5.97 -3.01
CA ALA A 50 4.44 5.97 -3.19
C ALA A 50 5.13 5.01 -2.23
N THR A 51 6.17 4.33 -2.70
CA THR A 51 6.96 3.38 -1.94
C THR A 51 8.39 3.35 -2.44
N ASP A 52 9.33 3.08 -1.53
CA ASP A 52 10.72 2.77 -1.86
C ASP A 52 10.90 1.31 -2.29
N TYR A 53 9.89 0.47 -2.12
CA TYR A 53 9.95 -0.92 -2.54
C TYR A 53 10.22 -1.04 -4.04
N ARG A 54 11.09 -1.97 -4.37
CA ARG A 54 11.41 -2.33 -5.76
C ARG A 54 10.25 -3.12 -6.36
N ASN A 55 10.06 -3.01 -7.66
CA ASN A 55 8.98 -3.69 -8.39
C ASN A 55 8.98 -5.22 -8.27
N ASP A 56 10.12 -5.81 -7.91
CA ASP A 56 10.30 -7.26 -7.74
C ASP A 56 10.30 -7.70 -6.26
N SER A 57 10.00 -6.79 -5.33
CA SER A 57 9.92 -7.08 -3.90
C SER A 57 8.57 -7.66 -3.49
N ILE A 58 8.55 -8.30 -2.33
CA ILE A 58 7.34 -8.88 -1.73
C ILE A 58 6.34 -7.77 -1.37
N GLY A 59 6.84 -6.69 -0.76
CA GLY A 59 6.01 -5.55 -0.35
C GLY A 59 5.35 -4.85 -1.53
N TYR A 60 6.07 -4.68 -2.65
CA TYR A 60 5.48 -4.13 -3.86
C TYR A 60 4.40 -5.04 -4.44
N GLN A 61 4.61 -6.36 -4.41
CA GLN A 61 3.62 -7.34 -4.88
C GLN A 61 2.35 -7.31 -4.04
N GLN A 62 2.47 -7.17 -2.71
CA GLN A 62 1.31 -6.96 -1.83
C GLN A 62 0.55 -5.68 -2.19
N LEU A 63 1.24 -4.57 -2.46
CA LEU A 63 0.60 -3.33 -2.89
C LEU A 63 -0.10 -3.47 -4.25
N GLN A 64 0.43 -4.26 -5.17
CA GLN A 64 -0.24 -4.59 -6.44
C GLN A 64 -1.52 -5.40 -6.21
N ASP A 65 -1.47 -6.39 -5.33
CA ASP A 65 -2.67 -7.17 -4.96
C ASP A 65 -3.71 -6.31 -4.26
N PHE A 66 -3.30 -5.44 -3.35
CA PHE A 66 -4.17 -4.44 -2.73
C PHE A 66 -4.85 -3.55 -3.78
N ALA A 67 -4.08 -3.03 -4.74
CA ALA A 67 -4.61 -2.18 -5.81
C ALA A 67 -5.66 -2.92 -6.65
N ARG A 68 -5.38 -4.16 -7.03
CA ARG A 68 -6.29 -5.01 -7.81
C ARG A 68 -7.58 -5.31 -7.02
N LEU A 69 -7.45 -5.79 -5.79
CA LEU A 69 -8.58 -6.14 -4.93
C LEU A 69 -9.48 -4.94 -4.64
N LEU A 70 -8.89 -3.79 -4.37
CA LEU A 70 -9.65 -2.55 -4.14
C LEU A 70 -10.40 -2.10 -5.38
N GLN A 71 -9.76 -2.19 -6.55
CA GLN A 71 -10.40 -1.85 -7.81
C GLN A 71 -11.58 -2.81 -8.12
N GLU A 72 -11.42 -4.11 -7.89
CA GLU A 72 -12.46 -5.12 -8.06
C GLU A 72 -13.63 -4.89 -7.07
N LYS A 73 -13.32 -4.73 -5.78
CA LYS A 73 -14.30 -4.54 -4.70
C LYS A 73 -15.12 -3.25 -4.87
N SER A 74 -14.50 -2.18 -5.35
CA SER A 74 -15.16 -0.90 -5.60
C SER A 74 -15.84 -0.81 -6.98
N GLU A 75 -15.95 -1.89 -7.73
CA GLU A 75 -16.51 -1.93 -9.09
C GLU A 75 -15.86 -0.88 -10.01
N ASN A 76 -14.54 -0.66 -9.88
CA ASN A 76 -13.73 0.32 -10.58
C ASN A 76 -14.06 1.80 -10.26
N THR A 77 -14.76 2.10 -9.17
CA THR A 77 -14.95 3.48 -8.70
C THR A 77 -13.70 4.02 -7.99
N ILE A 78 -12.84 3.12 -7.47
CA ILE A 78 -11.53 3.46 -6.92
C ILE A 78 -10.43 2.84 -7.79
N VAL A 79 -9.41 3.61 -8.13
CA VAL A 79 -8.24 3.16 -8.88
C VAL A 79 -6.99 3.52 -8.12
N VAL A 80 -6.13 2.52 -7.86
CA VAL A 80 -4.84 2.73 -7.20
C VAL A 80 -3.72 2.80 -8.24
N LYS A 81 -2.84 3.79 -8.10
CA LYS A 81 -1.61 3.93 -8.87
C LYS A 81 -0.41 3.79 -7.94
N LEU A 82 0.42 2.81 -8.22
CA LEU A 82 1.65 2.58 -7.46
C LEU A 82 2.82 3.30 -8.14
N TYR A 83 3.66 3.88 -7.33
CA TYR A 83 4.91 4.53 -7.74
C TYR A 83 6.06 3.96 -6.91
N SER A 84 6.97 3.27 -7.57
CA SER A 84 8.12 2.63 -6.95
C SER A 84 9.38 3.49 -7.05
N THR A 85 10.46 3.03 -6.44
CA THR A 85 11.78 3.65 -6.52
C THR A 85 12.20 3.90 -7.97
N GLY A 86 12.58 5.13 -8.27
CA GLY A 86 13.08 5.55 -9.59
C GLY A 86 12.00 6.14 -10.52
N GLU A 87 10.72 6.06 -10.18
CA GLU A 87 9.64 6.68 -10.95
C GLU A 87 9.39 8.14 -10.54
N TRP A 88 9.96 8.55 -9.42
CA TRP A 88 9.88 9.92 -8.91
C TRP A 88 11.27 10.51 -8.73
N SER A 89 11.42 11.82 -8.93
CA SER A 89 12.57 12.52 -8.38
C SER A 89 12.51 12.36 -6.86
N GLN A 90 13.51 11.70 -6.29
CA GLN A 90 13.50 11.36 -4.87
C GLN A 90 13.28 12.60 -4.02
N PRO A 91 12.24 12.62 -3.18
CA PRO A 91 12.10 13.66 -2.18
C PRO A 91 13.16 13.42 -1.10
N ASP A 92 13.43 14.46 -0.34
CA ASP A 92 14.19 14.31 0.89
C ASP A 92 13.43 13.43 1.91
N SER A 93 12.09 13.26 1.72
CA SER A 93 11.23 12.45 2.57
C SER A 93 9.93 12.04 1.84
N PHE A 94 9.56 10.76 1.92
CA PHE A 94 8.29 10.23 1.38
C PHE A 94 7.06 10.86 2.07
N ILE A 95 7.16 11.18 3.36
CA ILE A 95 6.08 11.83 4.11
C ILE A 95 5.72 13.21 3.55
N ASP A 96 6.66 13.92 2.94
CA ASP A 96 6.39 15.22 2.36
C ASP A 96 5.50 15.11 1.11
N TYR A 97 5.53 14.01 0.37
CA TYR A 97 4.58 13.80 -0.72
C TYR A 97 3.13 13.74 -0.25
N VAL A 98 2.87 13.08 0.88
CA VAL A 98 1.53 13.04 1.47
C VAL A 98 1.12 14.40 1.99
N LYS A 99 2.02 15.10 2.69
CA LYS A 99 1.76 16.47 3.21
C LYS A 99 1.43 17.48 2.11
N LEU A 100 2.07 17.33 0.95
CA LEU A 100 1.87 18.20 -0.21
C LEU A 100 0.68 17.77 -1.09
N GLY A 101 0.01 16.63 -0.77
CA GLY A 101 -1.06 16.08 -1.58
C GLY A 101 -0.60 15.56 -2.95
N SER A 102 0.69 15.27 -3.10
CA SER A 102 1.23 14.68 -4.33
C SER A 102 0.84 13.21 -4.46
N VAL A 103 0.68 12.52 -3.34
CA VAL A 103 0.11 11.18 -3.23
C VAL A 103 -0.86 11.11 -2.05
N GLU A 104 -1.76 10.15 -2.08
CA GLU A 104 -2.72 9.90 -0.99
C GLU A 104 -2.12 9.02 0.11
N MET A 105 -1.22 8.09 -0.24
CA MET A 105 -0.61 7.15 0.70
C MET A 105 0.87 6.95 0.42
N VAL A 106 1.63 6.64 1.47
CA VAL A 106 3.05 6.27 1.37
C VAL A 106 3.35 5.06 2.24
N CYS A 107 4.25 4.19 1.78
CA CYS A 107 4.97 3.29 2.67
C CYS A 107 6.16 4.05 3.25
N LEU A 108 6.24 4.10 4.57
CA LEU A 108 7.30 4.85 5.26
C LEU A 108 8.49 3.95 5.55
N GLU A 109 9.65 4.39 5.11
CA GLU A 109 10.90 3.78 5.50
C GLU A 109 11.13 3.85 7.01
N PRO A 110 11.87 2.88 7.60
CA PRO A 110 12.14 2.87 9.03
C PRO A 110 12.73 4.17 9.59
N ALA A 111 13.60 4.84 8.82
CA ALA A 111 14.21 6.10 9.23
C ALA A 111 13.18 7.24 9.35
N GLU A 112 12.23 7.32 8.40
CA GLU A 112 11.16 8.31 8.44
C GLU A 112 10.14 8.01 9.54
N MET A 113 9.82 6.72 9.71
CA MET A 113 8.97 6.29 10.82
C MET A 113 9.51 6.75 12.17
N ASN A 114 10.81 6.56 12.40
CA ASN A 114 11.48 6.98 13.64
C ASN A 114 11.42 8.48 13.85
N GLN A 115 11.40 9.29 12.79
CA GLN A 115 11.23 10.74 12.88
C GLN A 115 9.79 11.11 13.29
N LEU A 116 8.78 10.37 12.81
CA LEU A 116 7.39 10.59 13.19
C LEU A 116 7.07 10.08 14.59
N GLN A 117 7.60 8.92 14.94
CA GLN A 117 7.36 8.26 16.21
C GLN A 117 8.59 7.43 16.58
N PRO A 118 9.43 7.89 17.53
CA PRO A 118 10.68 7.22 17.91
C PRO A 118 10.52 5.75 18.32
N ALA A 119 9.37 5.40 18.90
CA ALA A 119 9.10 4.02 19.31
C ALA A 119 9.09 3.02 18.14
N TYR A 120 8.98 3.48 16.90
CA TYR A 120 9.08 2.62 15.70
C TYR A 120 10.51 2.12 15.44
N ALA A 121 11.53 2.62 16.14
CA ALA A 121 12.87 2.02 16.14
C ALA A 121 12.87 0.54 16.55
N LEU A 122 11.82 0.10 17.23
CA LEU A 122 11.57 -1.30 17.56
C LEU A 122 11.62 -2.20 16.31
N TYR A 123 11.03 -1.77 15.19
CA TYR A 123 10.96 -2.60 13.96
C TYR A 123 12.30 -2.77 13.25
N GLN A 124 13.33 -2.04 13.67
CA GLN A 124 14.70 -2.20 13.19
C GLN A 124 15.54 -3.12 14.09
N GLN A 125 14.98 -3.60 15.21
CA GLN A 125 15.72 -4.45 16.11
C GLN A 125 15.85 -5.85 15.55
N PRO A 126 17.07 -6.41 15.55
CA PRO A 126 17.28 -7.78 15.10
C PRO A 126 16.57 -8.77 16.02
N TYR A 127 16.14 -9.88 15.45
CA TYR A 127 15.41 -10.94 16.15
C TYR A 127 14.18 -10.45 16.94
N LEU A 128 13.52 -9.40 16.41
CA LEU A 128 12.25 -8.93 16.95
C LEU A 128 11.18 -10.02 16.83
N PHE A 129 11.16 -10.72 15.71
CA PHE A 129 10.26 -11.83 15.44
C PHE A 129 11.08 -13.11 15.25
N ASP A 130 10.63 -14.21 15.85
CA ASP A 130 11.26 -15.51 15.76
C ASP A 130 10.77 -16.37 14.58
N SER A 131 9.67 -15.97 13.96
CA SER A 131 9.07 -16.69 12.85
C SER A 131 8.19 -15.79 11.98
N LEU A 132 7.91 -16.25 10.75
CA LEU A 132 6.95 -15.61 9.84
C LEU A 132 5.54 -15.55 10.45
N GLN A 133 5.14 -16.61 11.16
CA GLN A 133 3.86 -16.65 11.87
C GLN A 133 3.78 -15.60 12.99
N ALA A 134 4.90 -15.33 13.69
CA ALA A 134 4.93 -14.28 14.70
C ALA A 134 4.75 -12.89 14.08
N VAL A 135 5.36 -12.62 12.91
CA VAL A 135 5.13 -11.39 12.15
C VAL A 135 3.66 -11.27 11.77
N GLU A 136 3.10 -12.32 11.15
CA GLU A 136 1.71 -12.33 10.70
C GLU A 136 0.73 -12.07 11.86
N ARG A 137 0.85 -12.79 12.97
CA ARG A 137 0.02 -12.58 14.17
C ARG A 137 0.13 -11.15 14.71
N TYR A 138 1.33 -10.59 14.71
CA TYR A 138 1.55 -9.24 15.19
C TYR A 138 0.84 -8.21 14.33
N ILE A 139 1.12 -8.18 13.02
CA ILE A 139 0.65 -7.10 12.14
C ILE A 139 -0.83 -7.25 11.73
N SER A 140 -1.36 -8.48 11.70
CA SER A 140 -2.79 -8.73 11.43
C SER A 140 -3.64 -8.61 12.70
N GLY A 141 -3.02 -8.58 13.88
CA GLY A 141 -3.68 -8.59 15.17
C GLY A 141 -3.90 -7.21 15.78
N GLU A 142 -4.42 -7.24 17.02
CA GLU A 142 -4.67 -6.03 17.80
C GLU A 142 -3.37 -5.28 18.13
N ALA A 143 -2.24 -5.98 18.29
CA ALA A 143 -0.96 -5.37 18.61
C ALA A 143 -0.47 -4.46 17.47
N GLY A 144 -0.50 -4.92 16.23
CA GLY A 144 -0.16 -4.11 15.06
C GLY A 144 -1.10 -2.92 14.88
N SER A 145 -2.41 -3.16 15.06
CA SER A 145 -3.39 -2.08 15.01
C SER A 145 -3.16 -1.02 16.09
N LYS A 146 -2.79 -1.43 17.33
CA LYS A 146 -2.41 -0.51 18.41
C LYS A 146 -1.13 0.26 18.07
N ALA A 147 -0.14 -0.41 17.48
CA ALA A 147 1.08 0.23 17.04
C ALA A 147 0.78 1.34 16.03
N LEU A 148 -0.02 1.09 15.00
CA LEU A 148 -0.41 2.11 14.02
C LEU A 148 -1.12 3.31 14.66
N ARG A 149 -1.91 3.10 15.71
CA ARG A 149 -2.55 4.21 16.45
C ARG A 149 -1.59 5.07 17.29
N THR A 150 -0.32 4.69 17.43
CA THR A 150 0.70 5.53 18.08
C THR A 150 1.29 6.58 17.13
N LEU A 151 0.97 6.55 15.85
CA LEU A 151 1.31 7.62 14.91
C LEU A 151 0.75 8.97 15.40
N PRO A 152 1.39 10.10 15.06
CA PRO A 152 0.82 11.42 15.33
C PRO A 152 -0.60 11.54 14.76
N GLN A 153 -1.49 12.25 15.47
CA GLN A 153 -2.92 12.37 15.13
C GLN A 153 -3.22 12.92 13.72
N SER A 154 -2.23 13.54 13.08
CA SER A 154 -2.35 14.00 11.69
C SER A 154 -2.25 12.88 10.65
N TYR A 155 -1.92 11.66 11.06
CA TYR A 155 -1.73 10.51 10.19
C TYR A 155 -2.65 9.36 10.56
N TYR A 156 -3.06 8.60 9.55
CA TYR A 156 -3.77 7.34 9.68
C TYR A 156 -2.92 6.20 9.12
N GLY A 157 -2.70 5.16 9.92
CA GLY A 157 -2.02 3.94 9.48
C GLY A 157 -3.03 2.94 8.93
N VAL A 158 -2.92 2.62 7.64
CA VAL A 158 -3.80 1.65 6.96
C VAL A 158 -3.44 0.22 7.36
N GLY A 159 -2.14 -0.07 7.44
CA GLY A 159 -1.62 -1.38 7.81
C GLY A 159 -0.11 -1.44 7.65
N PHE A 160 0.48 -2.61 7.87
CA PHE A 160 1.89 -2.87 7.61
C PHE A 160 2.09 -3.63 6.30
N VAL A 161 3.06 -3.22 5.52
CA VAL A 161 3.51 -3.90 4.30
C VAL A 161 4.80 -4.66 4.62
N PRO A 162 4.78 -6.00 4.67
CA PRO A 162 5.96 -6.83 4.88
C PRO A 162 6.77 -6.99 3.58
N ASP A 163 8.12 -6.99 3.69
CA ASP A 163 9.02 -7.26 2.55
C ASP A 163 9.97 -8.46 2.79
N GLY A 164 9.72 -9.25 3.82
CA GLY A 164 10.51 -10.43 4.13
C GLY A 164 11.74 -10.16 4.98
N TYR A 165 12.54 -11.21 5.19
CA TYR A 165 13.78 -11.10 5.93
C TYR A 165 14.87 -10.40 5.09
N GLN A 166 15.67 -9.59 5.79
CA GLN A 166 16.89 -9.02 5.24
C GLN A 166 18.07 -9.98 5.42
N TYR A 167 19.06 -9.84 4.55
CA TYR A 167 20.26 -10.65 4.52
C TYR A 167 21.46 -9.80 4.87
N LEU A 168 22.37 -10.32 5.69
CA LEU A 168 23.59 -9.63 6.01
C LEU A 168 24.64 -9.95 4.94
N MET A 169 25.11 -8.93 4.24
CA MET A 169 26.25 -9.00 3.33
C MET A 169 27.46 -8.33 3.98
N ASP A 170 28.61 -9.00 3.95
CA ASP A 170 29.87 -8.49 4.48
C ASP A 170 30.95 -8.54 3.39
N ASP A 171 31.40 -7.38 2.94
CA ASP A 171 32.50 -7.13 2.02
C ASP A 171 33.67 -6.44 2.73
N GLY A 172 33.72 -6.52 4.06
CA GLY A 172 34.58 -5.77 4.95
C GLY A 172 33.83 -4.67 5.71
N GLN A 173 32.60 -4.40 5.30
CA GLN A 173 31.63 -3.52 6.00
C GLN A 173 30.25 -4.17 5.98
N PRO A 174 29.78 -4.76 7.11
CA PRO A 174 28.50 -5.43 7.16
C PRO A 174 27.35 -4.50 6.84
N GLN A 175 26.45 -4.93 5.95
CA GLN A 175 25.24 -4.20 5.57
C GLN A 175 24.04 -5.14 5.40
N TRP A 176 22.87 -4.68 5.76
CA TRP A 176 21.63 -5.40 5.54
C TRP A 176 21.08 -5.08 4.16
N LEU A 177 20.71 -6.12 3.43
CA LEU A 177 20.13 -6.02 2.10
C LEU A 177 18.77 -6.70 2.09
N SER A 178 17.83 -6.09 1.39
CA SER A 178 16.55 -6.73 1.05
C SER A 178 16.77 -7.92 0.09
N TYR A 179 15.77 -8.78 0.02
CA TYR A 179 15.73 -9.88 -0.94
C TYR A 179 15.97 -9.40 -2.39
N GLY A 180 15.31 -8.31 -2.80
CA GLY A 180 15.40 -7.78 -4.16
C GLY A 180 16.80 -7.26 -4.49
N GLU A 181 17.43 -6.52 -3.56
CA GLU A 181 18.80 -6.02 -3.73
C GLU A 181 19.81 -7.16 -3.82
N LEU A 182 19.69 -8.14 -2.93
CA LEU A 182 20.61 -9.29 -2.92
C LEU A 182 20.48 -10.13 -4.20
N LYS A 183 19.25 -10.38 -4.65
CA LYS A 183 18.96 -11.05 -5.92
C LYS A 183 19.59 -10.33 -7.10
N GLN A 184 19.43 -9.01 -7.19
CA GLN A 184 20.05 -8.20 -8.25
C GLN A 184 21.57 -8.29 -8.22
N LYS A 185 22.19 -8.17 -7.05
CA LYS A 185 23.66 -8.30 -6.90
C LYS A 185 24.15 -9.68 -7.35
N GLY A 186 23.44 -10.77 -7.01
CA GLY A 186 23.74 -12.11 -7.48
C GLY A 186 23.68 -12.23 -9.00
N GLN A 187 22.58 -11.79 -9.61
CA GLN A 187 22.39 -11.83 -11.07
C GLN A 187 23.41 -11.01 -11.85
N THR A 188 23.82 -9.86 -11.32
CA THR A 188 24.81 -8.97 -11.94
C THR A 188 26.25 -9.32 -11.57
N LYS A 189 26.47 -10.34 -10.73
CA LYS A 189 27.78 -10.71 -10.16
C LYS A 189 28.44 -9.56 -9.38
N ALA A 190 27.64 -8.65 -8.84
CA ALA A 190 28.11 -7.51 -8.07
C ALA A 190 28.41 -7.84 -6.61
N LEU A 191 28.29 -9.11 -6.20
CA LEU A 191 28.68 -9.58 -4.87
C LEU A 191 30.20 -9.64 -4.69
N GLY A 192 30.97 -9.92 -5.78
CA GLY A 192 32.43 -10.07 -5.68
C GLY A 192 32.80 -11.15 -4.68
N ASP A 193 33.69 -10.79 -3.74
CA ASP A 193 34.15 -11.67 -2.65
C ASP A 193 33.33 -11.50 -1.35
N ALA A 194 32.21 -10.77 -1.40
CA ALA A 194 31.36 -10.55 -0.24
C ALA A 194 30.78 -11.86 0.31
N VAL A 195 30.71 -11.94 1.61
CA VAL A 195 30.12 -13.07 2.34
C VAL A 195 28.68 -12.74 2.67
N VAL A 196 27.75 -13.67 2.44
CA VAL A 196 26.32 -13.47 2.70
C VAL A 196 25.82 -14.42 3.78
N TYR A 197 25.07 -13.90 4.74
CA TYR A 197 24.49 -14.64 5.86
C TYR A 197 22.96 -14.51 5.85
N ASP A 198 22.26 -15.62 5.93
CA ASP A 198 20.83 -15.67 6.24
C ASP A 198 20.64 -15.84 7.75
N LEU A 199 20.73 -14.73 8.48
CA LEU A 199 20.55 -14.72 9.93
C LEU A 199 19.09 -14.73 10.36
N ARG A 200 18.14 -14.44 9.46
CA ARG A 200 16.71 -14.20 9.76
C ARG A 200 16.51 -13.23 10.92
N ALA A 201 17.42 -12.26 11.05
CA ALA A 201 17.45 -11.38 12.20
C ALA A 201 16.51 -10.17 12.04
N ILE A 202 16.47 -9.56 10.87
CA ILE A 202 15.64 -8.38 10.60
C ILE A 202 14.54 -8.75 9.60
N TYR A 203 13.29 -8.51 9.98
CA TYR A 203 12.16 -8.63 9.09
C TYR A 203 11.70 -7.23 8.67
N SER A 204 11.70 -6.95 7.38
CA SER A 204 11.36 -5.64 6.85
C SER A 204 9.86 -5.39 6.93
N LEU A 205 9.47 -4.34 7.64
CA LEU A 205 8.09 -3.88 7.80
C LEU A 205 8.02 -2.37 7.60
N GLN A 206 7.11 -1.94 6.74
CA GLN A 206 6.81 -0.53 6.54
C GLN A 206 5.31 -0.28 6.73
N PRO A 207 4.85 0.72 7.49
CA PRO A 207 3.45 1.07 7.52
C PRO A 207 3.06 1.80 6.25
N LEU A 208 1.88 1.47 5.74
CA LEU A 208 1.17 2.27 4.75
C LEU A 208 0.40 3.35 5.49
N VAL A 209 0.73 4.61 5.22
CA VAL A 209 0.25 5.77 5.96
C VAL A 209 -0.40 6.79 5.03
N THR A 210 -1.43 7.46 5.50
CA THR A 210 -2.09 8.59 4.85
C THR A 210 -2.31 9.74 5.84
N LEU A 211 -2.74 10.92 5.36
CA LEU A 211 -3.21 11.98 6.25
C LEU A 211 -4.55 11.60 6.87
N GLN A 212 -4.72 11.87 8.16
CA GLN A 212 -5.99 11.67 8.85
C GLN A 212 -7.12 12.46 8.17
N SER A 213 -6.85 13.71 7.77
CA SER A 213 -7.84 14.55 7.08
C SER A 213 -8.34 13.94 5.77
N TRP A 214 -7.43 13.35 4.97
CA TRP A 214 -7.82 12.66 3.74
C TRP A 214 -8.63 11.40 4.02
N TRP A 215 -8.23 10.63 5.05
CA TRP A 215 -8.97 9.44 5.47
C TRP A 215 -10.40 9.78 5.91
N ASP A 216 -10.58 10.88 6.65
CA ASP A 216 -11.87 11.33 7.15
C ASP A 216 -12.81 11.88 6.05
N GLU A 217 -12.26 12.28 4.89
CA GLU A 217 -13.04 12.68 3.70
C GLU A 217 -13.65 11.48 2.96
N LEU A 218 -13.13 10.27 3.18
CA LEU A 218 -13.66 9.05 2.55
C LEU A 218 -15.00 8.65 3.19
N SER A 219 -15.91 8.13 2.36
CA SER A 219 -17.11 7.50 2.89
C SER A 219 -16.77 6.26 3.72
N GLN A 220 -17.65 5.89 4.64
CA GLN A 220 -17.49 4.67 5.45
C GLN A 220 -17.32 3.43 4.57
N GLU A 221 -17.98 3.37 3.45
CA GLU A 221 -17.89 2.28 2.47
C GLU A 221 -16.50 2.23 1.83
N GLN A 222 -15.96 3.38 1.40
CA GLN A 222 -14.61 3.48 0.83
C GLN A 222 -13.54 3.08 1.85
N GLN A 223 -13.67 3.55 3.10
CA GLN A 223 -12.76 3.15 4.19
C GLN A 223 -12.79 1.63 4.40
N THR A 224 -13.99 1.04 4.41
CA THR A 224 -14.17 -0.41 4.56
C THR A 224 -13.52 -1.17 3.40
N TRP A 225 -13.76 -0.76 2.15
CA TRP A 225 -13.14 -1.40 0.98
C TRP A 225 -11.62 -1.34 1.02
N ILE A 226 -11.06 -0.20 1.42
CA ILE A 226 -9.59 -0.04 1.55
C ILE A 226 -9.05 -1.02 2.61
N GLN A 227 -9.65 -1.05 3.80
CA GLN A 227 -9.21 -1.91 4.90
C GLN A 227 -9.32 -3.39 4.56
N GLU A 228 -10.45 -3.82 4.02
CA GLU A 228 -10.67 -5.22 3.64
C GLU A 228 -9.73 -5.68 2.51
N SER A 229 -9.58 -4.84 1.46
CA SER A 229 -8.67 -5.17 0.36
C SER A 229 -7.22 -5.24 0.81
N PHE A 230 -6.82 -4.37 1.74
CA PHE A 230 -5.48 -4.41 2.31
C PHE A 230 -5.26 -5.67 3.17
N ALA A 231 -6.21 -6.04 4.02
CA ALA A 231 -6.14 -7.23 4.85
C ALA A 231 -6.09 -8.52 4.01
N GLU A 232 -6.87 -8.58 2.92
CA GLU A 232 -6.88 -9.71 1.99
C GLU A 232 -5.54 -9.83 1.24
N ALA A 233 -4.98 -8.72 0.75
CA ALA A 233 -3.67 -8.68 0.12
C ALA A 233 -2.55 -9.10 1.08
N LEU A 234 -2.64 -8.69 2.35
CA LEU A 234 -1.70 -9.08 3.40
C LEU A 234 -1.73 -10.59 3.64
N THR A 235 -2.92 -11.18 3.77
CA THR A 235 -3.09 -12.63 3.95
C THR A 235 -2.50 -13.41 2.78
N ALA A 236 -2.77 -12.96 1.54
CA ALA A 236 -2.21 -13.58 0.34
C ALA A 236 -0.67 -13.47 0.30
N SER A 237 -0.11 -12.34 0.74
CA SER A 237 1.35 -12.15 0.82
C SER A 237 2.01 -13.15 1.76
N PHE A 238 1.44 -13.39 2.95
CA PHE A 238 1.98 -14.39 3.89
C PHE A 238 1.87 -15.82 3.36
N ALA A 239 0.76 -16.19 2.74
CA ALA A 239 0.60 -17.49 2.10
C ALA A 239 1.67 -17.72 1.02
N GLN A 240 1.94 -16.72 0.18
CA GLN A 240 2.99 -16.79 -0.83
C GLN A 240 4.39 -16.92 -0.23
N GLN A 241 4.68 -16.25 0.88
CA GLN A 241 5.97 -16.33 1.58
C GLN A 241 6.16 -17.70 2.23
N ALA A 242 5.11 -18.31 2.73
CA ALA A 242 5.16 -19.66 3.31
C ALA A 242 5.44 -20.73 2.25
N ASP A 243 4.89 -20.58 1.04
CA ASP A 243 5.05 -21.54 -0.06
C ASP A 243 6.39 -21.43 -0.80
N LYS A 244 7.02 -20.28 -0.74
CA LYS A 244 8.27 -20.00 -1.46
C LYS A 244 9.44 -20.01 -0.49
N ASP A 245 10.49 -20.75 -0.86
CA ASP A 245 11.79 -20.60 -0.20
C ASP A 245 12.61 -19.50 -0.92
N PRO A 246 12.69 -18.27 -0.34
CA PRO A 246 13.44 -17.19 -0.94
C PRO A 246 14.92 -17.54 -1.11
N ALA A 247 15.49 -18.34 -0.21
CA ALA A 247 16.89 -18.76 -0.27
C ALA A 247 17.18 -19.57 -1.53
N GLN A 248 16.28 -20.46 -1.96
CA GLN A 248 16.45 -21.21 -3.21
C GLN A 248 16.50 -20.30 -4.44
N THR A 249 15.69 -19.26 -4.47
CA THR A 249 15.71 -18.28 -5.57
C THR A 249 16.99 -17.47 -5.57
N LEU A 250 17.52 -17.10 -4.39
CA LEU A 250 18.79 -16.38 -4.26
C LEU A 250 19.96 -17.26 -4.69
N LEU A 251 19.99 -18.53 -4.28
CA LEU A 251 21.00 -19.50 -4.75
C LEU A 251 20.99 -19.61 -6.28
N SER A 252 19.81 -19.70 -6.89
CA SER A 252 19.65 -19.73 -8.35
C SER A 252 20.12 -18.44 -9.04
N SER A 253 20.15 -17.34 -8.30
CA SER A 253 20.64 -16.04 -8.78
C SER A 253 22.15 -15.86 -8.57
N GLY A 254 22.85 -16.87 -8.04
CA GLY A 254 24.29 -16.83 -7.83
C GLY A 254 24.73 -16.34 -6.44
N VAL A 255 23.81 -16.18 -5.51
CA VAL A 255 24.12 -15.91 -4.10
C VAL A 255 24.57 -17.20 -3.43
N VAL A 256 25.62 -17.13 -2.61
CA VAL A 256 26.08 -18.26 -1.80
C VAL A 256 26.03 -17.85 -0.33
N PHE A 257 25.24 -18.59 0.44
CA PHE A 257 25.14 -18.34 1.87
C PHE A 257 26.22 -19.07 2.65
N GLN A 258 26.70 -18.43 3.71
CA GLN A 258 27.55 -19.08 4.70
C GLN A 258 26.71 -19.99 5.59
N ASP A 259 27.30 -21.15 5.91
CA ASP A 259 26.69 -22.10 6.84
C ASP A 259 26.57 -21.48 8.24
N ASN A 260 25.49 -21.79 8.94
CA ASN A 260 25.22 -21.34 10.31
C ASN A 260 26.22 -21.88 11.34
N ALA A 261 27.01 -22.91 11.00
CA ALA A 261 28.08 -23.43 11.81
C ALA A 261 29.39 -22.62 11.70
N THR A 262 29.48 -21.67 10.76
CA THR A 262 30.69 -20.86 10.59
C THR A 262 30.90 -19.90 11.76
N PRO A 263 32.17 -19.62 12.15
CA PRO A 263 32.44 -18.63 13.20
C PRO A 263 31.89 -17.24 12.89
N GLY A 264 31.87 -16.82 11.61
CA GLY A 264 31.30 -15.57 11.18
C GLY A 264 29.81 -15.49 11.46
N TRP A 265 29.03 -16.51 11.08
CA TRP A 265 27.61 -16.58 11.36
C TRP A 265 27.32 -16.49 12.86
N GLN A 266 28.04 -17.27 13.68
CA GLN A 266 27.90 -17.28 15.15
C GLN A 266 28.24 -15.92 15.77
N SER A 267 29.30 -15.27 15.26
CA SER A 267 29.72 -13.94 15.74
C SER A 267 28.62 -12.88 15.46
N TYR A 268 28.11 -12.81 14.24
CA TYR A 268 27.06 -11.86 13.88
C TYR A 268 25.74 -12.17 14.62
N SER A 269 25.35 -13.42 14.70
CA SER A 269 24.16 -13.81 15.44
C SER A 269 24.24 -13.38 16.90
N GLY A 270 25.37 -13.63 17.58
CA GLY A 270 25.61 -13.21 18.95
C GLY A 270 25.62 -11.69 19.13
N LEU A 271 26.26 -10.97 18.19
CA LEU A 271 26.27 -9.50 18.20
C LEU A 271 24.85 -8.91 18.15
N TYR A 272 24.05 -9.38 17.20
CA TYR A 272 22.71 -8.86 17.00
C TYR A 272 21.71 -9.29 18.08
N LEU A 273 21.88 -10.47 18.69
CA LEU A 273 21.12 -10.85 19.87
C LEU A 273 21.42 -9.91 21.05
N ASN A 274 22.68 -9.59 21.29
CA ASN A 274 23.08 -8.63 22.32
C ASN A 274 22.52 -7.23 22.04
N GLN A 275 22.52 -6.79 20.80
CA GLN A 275 21.91 -5.51 20.41
C GLN A 275 20.42 -5.46 20.78
N ARG A 276 19.67 -6.52 20.49
CA ARG A 276 18.25 -6.63 20.85
C ARG A 276 18.07 -6.55 22.37
N GLU A 277 18.82 -7.34 23.14
CA GLU A 277 18.66 -7.36 24.61
C GLU A 277 18.97 -5.99 25.23
N ASN A 278 20.00 -5.30 24.72
CA ASN A 278 20.33 -3.94 25.16
C ASN A 278 19.18 -2.96 24.84
N TYR A 279 18.63 -3.04 23.63
CA TYR A 279 17.50 -2.21 23.26
C TYR A 279 16.31 -2.39 24.21
N PHE A 280 15.92 -3.63 24.51
CA PHE A 280 14.81 -3.91 25.42
C PHE A 280 15.10 -3.57 26.89
N ALA A 281 16.36 -3.59 27.29
CA ALA A 281 16.74 -3.14 28.63
C ALA A 281 16.60 -1.62 28.79
N GLU A 282 16.85 -0.87 27.72
CA GLU A 282 16.83 0.59 27.71
C GLU A 282 15.45 1.19 27.38
N HIS A 283 14.59 0.42 26.66
CA HIS A 283 13.33 0.92 26.16
C HIS A 283 12.15 0.12 26.73
N SER A 284 11.20 0.84 27.33
CA SER A 284 9.94 0.30 27.84
C SER A 284 8.74 1.06 27.26
N ASP A 285 8.85 1.47 25.98
CA ASP A 285 7.81 2.21 25.29
C ASP A 285 6.55 1.37 25.01
N SER A 286 5.50 2.03 24.50
CA SER A 286 4.21 1.39 24.24
C SER A 286 4.29 0.28 23.19
N LEU A 287 5.17 0.42 22.17
CA LEU A 287 5.31 -0.60 21.12
C LEU A 287 5.97 -1.85 21.66
N THR A 288 7.01 -1.70 22.50
CA THR A 288 7.64 -2.82 23.20
C THR A 288 6.64 -3.58 24.08
N ALA A 289 5.76 -2.87 24.76
CA ALA A 289 4.71 -3.48 25.57
C ALA A 289 3.68 -4.27 24.74
N TYR A 290 3.36 -3.79 23.53
CA TYR A 290 2.45 -4.51 22.62
C TYR A 290 3.10 -5.71 21.95
N TRP A 291 4.40 -5.65 21.69
CA TRP A 291 5.12 -6.71 21.02
C TRP A 291 5.34 -7.93 21.92
N ARG A 292 5.79 -7.74 23.16
CA ARG A 292 6.16 -8.83 24.09
C ARG A 292 5.11 -9.92 24.24
N PRO A 293 3.83 -9.63 24.48
CA PRO A 293 2.82 -10.66 24.64
C PRO A 293 2.60 -11.52 23.40
N VAL A 294 2.74 -10.91 22.21
CA VAL A 294 2.44 -11.59 20.93
C VAL A 294 3.53 -12.58 20.54
N VAL A 295 4.79 -12.26 20.84
CA VAL A 295 5.92 -13.13 20.49
C VAL A 295 6.16 -14.19 21.57
N ALA A 296 5.80 -13.90 22.82
CA ALA A 296 5.93 -14.84 23.94
C ALA A 296 4.82 -15.91 23.98
N GLU A 297 3.73 -15.73 23.24
CA GLU A 297 2.69 -16.75 23.17
C GLU A 297 3.19 -17.93 22.29
N PRO A 298 3.26 -19.16 22.86
CA PRO A 298 3.49 -20.31 22.01
C PRO A 298 2.36 -20.39 20.97
N PRO A 299 2.62 -20.95 19.78
CA PRO A 299 1.55 -21.21 18.81
C PRO A 299 0.42 -21.94 19.54
N ALA A 300 -0.82 -21.46 19.36
CA ALA A 300 -1.98 -22.13 19.95
C ALA A 300 -1.84 -23.61 19.65
N SER A 301 -1.74 -24.43 20.68
CA SER A 301 -1.64 -25.86 20.55
C SER A 301 -2.81 -26.30 19.68
N GLY A 302 -2.54 -26.69 18.43
CA GLY A 302 -3.53 -27.40 17.63
C GLY A 302 -4.03 -28.52 18.52
N GLU A 303 -5.34 -28.62 18.66
CA GLU A 303 -6.00 -29.75 19.26
C GLU A 303 -5.30 -31.00 18.70
N GLU A 304 -4.58 -31.70 19.56
CA GLU A 304 -4.16 -33.06 19.25
C GLU A 304 -5.45 -33.80 18.98
N ASP A 305 -5.73 -34.06 17.69
CA ASP A 305 -6.71 -35.07 17.29
C ASP A 305 -6.32 -36.36 17.95
N GLU A 306 -6.91 -36.64 19.09
CA GLU A 306 -7.00 -37.99 19.62
C GLU A 306 -7.74 -38.83 18.56
N ALA A 307 -6.98 -39.50 17.72
CA ALA A 307 -7.49 -40.57 16.90
C ALA A 307 -7.90 -41.74 17.81
N PRO A 308 -9.06 -42.35 17.59
CA PRO A 308 -9.61 -43.45 18.39
C PRO A 308 -8.78 -44.74 18.30
#